data_b1b62f7b46f719feba413e1af16b49ba
#
_entry.id   b1b62f7b46f719feba413e1af16b49ba
#
_cell.length_a   1.000
_cell.length_b   1.000
_cell.length_c   1.000
_cell.angle_alpha   90.00
_cell.angle_beta   90.00
_cell.angle_gamma   90.00
#
_symmetry.space_group_name_H-M   'P 1'
#
loop_
_entity.id
_entity.type
_entity.pdbx_description
1 polymer ?
#
loop_
_entity_poly.entity_id
_entity_poly.type
_entity_poly.pdbx_seq_one_letter_code
_entity_poly.pdbx_strand_id
1 'polypeptide(L)'
;MYIPSHFLETDLQKISQFIKTHPLGLMVANVDGELVGNHLPFMAPNGNIAVGSKLISHTAKANPIWKIGEKKQKVLLVFSGYETYISPSSYPTKSETHKVVPTYNYLSVHINGTLSAIQDEEDKHQIVKILTEKMESSRKDPWAVADAPKDYIETMLANIVGVELLVEKMEAKWKVSQNRPARDRQGVIDDLRGNVNDPNSLEMAREIEALGGLKPGHQESE
;
A
#
# COMPACT_ATOMS: atom_id res chain seq x y z
N MET A 1 -14.11 -0.51 -4.35
CA MET A 1 -13.40 -1.48 -5.24
C MET A 1 -14.23 -2.74 -5.37
N TYR A 2 -14.23 -3.45 -6.54
CA TYR A 2 -14.86 -4.78 -6.65
C TYR A 2 -13.98 -5.83 -5.98
N ILE A 3 -14.50 -6.50 -4.95
CA ILE A 3 -13.78 -7.51 -4.16
C ILE A 3 -14.67 -8.74 -3.95
N PRO A 4 -14.42 -9.86 -4.67
CA PRO A 4 -14.99 -11.15 -4.28
C PRO A 4 -14.62 -11.52 -2.85
N SER A 5 -15.52 -12.16 -2.11
CA SER A 5 -15.37 -12.42 -0.68
C SER A 5 -14.08 -13.17 -0.32
N HIS A 6 -13.63 -14.09 -1.16
CA HIS A 6 -12.39 -14.84 -0.96
C HIS A 6 -11.11 -14.03 -1.16
N PHE A 7 -11.19 -12.80 -1.69
CA PHE A 7 -10.05 -11.88 -1.82
C PHE A 7 -10.12 -10.70 -0.84
N LEU A 8 -11.18 -10.64 -0.04
CA LEU A 8 -11.35 -9.58 0.95
C LEU A 8 -10.39 -9.80 2.12
N GLU A 9 -9.55 -8.80 2.41
CA GLU A 9 -8.75 -8.75 3.61
C GLU A 9 -9.43 -7.84 4.65
N THR A 10 -9.56 -8.31 5.88
CA THR A 10 -10.22 -7.60 6.98
C THR A 10 -9.36 -7.45 8.22
N ASP A 11 -8.20 -8.11 8.26
CA ASP A 11 -7.25 -7.96 9.35
C ASP A 11 -6.60 -6.56 9.33
N LEU A 12 -7.02 -5.72 10.27
CA LEU A 12 -6.53 -4.34 10.38
C LEU A 12 -5.04 -4.25 10.69
N GLN A 13 -4.47 -5.25 11.38
CA GLN A 13 -3.03 -5.29 11.65
C GLN A 13 -2.26 -5.55 10.36
N LYS A 14 -2.71 -6.53 9.57
CA LYS A 14 -2.11 -6.86 8.27
C LYS A 14 -2.23 -5.68 7.30
N ILE A 15 -3.40 -5.04 7.22
CA ILE A 15 -3.62 -3.85 6.37
C ILE A 15 -2.71 -2.69 6.83
N SER A 16 -2.61 -2.43 8.14
CA SER A 16 -1.75 -1.37 8.66
C SER A 16 -0.28 -1.63 8.38
N GLN A 17 0.17 -2.89 8.53
CA GLN A 17 1.53 -3.28 8.19
C GLN A 17 1.81 -3.13 6.70
N PHE A 18 0.87 -3.51 5.84
CA PHE A 18 0.97 -3.33 4.39
C PHE A 18 1.16 -1.86 4.01
N ILE A 19 0.34 -0.94 4.53
CA ILE A 19 0.47 0.49 4.25
C ILE A 19 1.79 1.04 4.81
N LYS A 20 2.25 0.54 5.97
CA LYS A 20 3.54 0.93 6.54
C LYS A 20 4.72 0.54 5.64
N THR A 21 4.65 -0.59 4.94
CA THR A 21 5.70 -1.06 4.03
C THR A 21 5.57 -0.49 2.61
N HIS A 22 4.37 0.00 2.25
CA HIS A 22 4.07 0.62 0.95
C HIS A 22 3.45 2.02 1.14
N PRO A 23 4.17 2.98 1.78
CA PRO A 23 3.58 4.25 2.20
C PRO A 23 3.27 5.21 1.04
N LEU A 24 3.87 5.02 -0.14
CA LEU A 24 3.67 5.89 -1.30
C LEU A 24 2.32 5.58 -1.97
N GLY A 25 1.28 6.29 -1.53
CA GLY A 25 -0.08 6.12 -2.05
C GLY A 25 -0.38 7.04 -3.24
N LEU A 26 -1.16 6.54 -4.19
CA LEU A 26 -1.78 7.35 -5.25
C LEU A 26 -3.06 7.98 -4.71
N MET A 27 -3.03 9.28 -4.45
CA MET A 27 -4.21 10.07 -4.10
C MET A 27 -4.88 10.58 -5.38
N VAL A 28 -6.14 10.21 -5.56
CA VAL A 28 -6.99 10.64 -6.68
C VAL A 28 -8.06 11.59 -6.14
N ALA A 29 -8.17 12.75 -6.76
CA ALA A 29 -9.14 13.78 -6.41
C ALA A 29 -9.81 14.35 -7.66
N ASN A 30 -11.01 14.90 -7.48
CA ASN A 30 -11.64 15.71 -8.52
C ASN A 30 -11.23 17.18 -8.31
N VAL A 31 -10.57 17.75 -9.29
CA VAL A 31 -10.19 19.16 -9.31
C VAL A 31 -10.88 19.83 -10.50
N ASP A 32 -11.86 20.68 -10.21
CA ASP A 32 -12.64 21.43 -11.19
C ASP A 32 -13.25 20.55 -12.30
N GLY A 33 -13.68 19.33 -11.94
CA GLY A 33 -14.32 18.36 -12.85
C GLY A 33 -13.37 17.33 -13.43
N GLU A 34 -12.06 17.49 -13.29
CA GLU A 34 -11.05 16.54 -13.76
C GLU A 34 -10.51 15.65 -12.63
N LEU A 35 -10.23 14.39 -12.94
CA LEU A 35 -9.55 13.49 -12.01
C LEU A 35 -8.05 13.71 -12.09
N VAL A 36 -7.47 14.08 -10.97
CA VAL A 36 -6.02 14.32 -10.82
C VAL A 36 -5.43 13.33 -9.84
N GLY A 37 -4.34 12.65 -10.24
CA GLY A 37 -3.59 11.71 -9.40
C GLY A 37 -2.27 12.31 -8.91
N ASN A 38 -1.96 12.13 -7.63
CA ASN A 38 -0.69 12.52 -7.02
C ASN A 38 -0.16 11.40 -6.14
N HIS A 39 1.12 11.04 -6.29
CA HIS A 39 1.78 10.11 -5.39
C HIS A 39 2.38 10.85 -4.20
N LEU A 40 1.89 10.54 -3.01
CA LEU A 40 2.33 11.11 -1.75
C LEU A 40 2.53 10.01 -0.71
N PRO A 41 3.57 10.08 0.15
CA PRO A 41 3.74 9.13 1.23
C PRO A 41 2.76 9.45 2.36
N PHE A 42 1.80 8.55 2.63
CA PHE A 42 0.85 8.68 3.73
C PHE A 42 1.17 7.71 4.86
N MET A 43 1.11 8.20 6.09
CA MET A 43 1.34 7.39 7.29
C MET A 43 0.34 7.70 8.39
N ALA A 44 -0.01 6.69 9.18
CA ALA A 44 -0.73 6.89 10.44
C ALA A 44 0.26 7.28 11.55
N PRO A 45 0.09 8.40 12.25
CA PRO A 45 0.96 8.79 13.37
C PRO A 45 1.07 7.69 14.42
N ASN A 46 -0.02 7.01 14.74
CA ASN A 46 -0.10 5.96 15.76
C ASN A 46 0.21 4.54 15.21
N GLY A 47 0.52 4.41 13.92
CA GLY A 47 0.86 3.12 13.29
C GLY A 47 -0.33 2.23 12.95
N ASN A 48 -1.50 2.42 13.56
CA ASN A 48 -2.72 1.64 13.31
C ASN A 48 -3.69 2.40 12.40
N ILE A 49 -4.27 1.70 11.44
CA ILE A 49 -5.19 2.29 10.47
C ILE A 49 -6.55 1.58 10.56
N ALA A 50 -7.59 2.37 10.81
CA ALA A 50 -8.99 1.95 10.82
C ALA A 50 -9.87 3.11 10.34
N VAL A 51 -11.15 2.86 10.18
CA VAL A 51 -12.13 3.94 9.98
C VAL A 51 -12.07 4.89 11.18
N GLY A 52 -11.99 6.19 10.93
CA GLY A 52 -11.79 7.24 11.93
C GLY A 52 -10.32 7.60 12.19
N SER A 53 -9.35 6.81 11.70
CA SER A 53 -7.93 7.15 11.78
C SER A 53 -7.60 8.33 10.88
N LYS A 54 -6.51 9.03 11.21
CA LYS A 54 -5.92 10.09 10.41
C LYS A 54 -4.63 9.60 9.78
N LEU A 55 -4.49 9.83 8.49
CA LEU A 55 -3.23 9.64 7.76
C LEU A 55 -2.64 11.01 7.44
N ILE A 56 -1.35 11.18 7.69
CA ILE A 56 -0.64 12.43 7.45
C ILE A 56 0.32 12.30 6.27
N SER A 57 0.51 13.40 5.56
CA SER A 57 1.48 13.56 4.48
C SER A 57 1.84 15.04 4.33
N HIS A 58 2.68 15.36 3.37
CA HIS A 58 2.89 16.72 2.89
C HIS A 58 3.08 16.75 1.37
N THR A 59 2.87 17.90 0.79
CA THR A 59 3.13 18.15 -0.63
C THR A 59 3.86 19.47 -0.81
N ALA A 60 4.54 19.67 -1.94
CA ALA A 60 5.10 20.96 -2.27
C ALA A 60 4.00 22.03 -2.36
N LYS A 61 4.24 23.22 -1.84
CA LYS A 61 3.30 24.35 -1.89
C LYS A 61 2.95 24.75 -3.33
N ALA A 62 3.90 24.53 -4.25
CA ALA A 62 3.69 24.75 -5.69
C ALA A 62 2.74 23.73 -6.34
N ASN A 63 2.53 22.56 -5.73
CA ASN A 63 1.54 21.58 -6.21
C ASN A 63 0.15 21.99 -5.73
N PRO A 64 -0.79 22.38 -6.60
CA PRO A 64 -2.06 22.95 -6.18
C PRO A 64 -3.02 21.93 -5.52
N ILE A 65 -2.68 20.65 -5.49
CA ILE A 65 -3.55 19.59 -4.98
C ILE A 65 -3.99 19.79 -3.51
N TRP A 66 -3.16 20.44 -2.69
CA TRP A 66 -3.50 20.72 -1.30
C TRP A 66 -4.71 21.64 -1.12
N LYS A 67 -5.03 22.49 -2.15
CA LYS A 67 -6.16 23.42 -2.11
C LYS A 67 -7.52 22.71 -2.00
N ILE A 68 -7.61 21.46 -2.45
CA ILE A 68 -8.81 20.65 -2.22
C ILE A 68 -9.01 20.34 -0.74
N GLY A 69 -7.92 20.28 0.03
CA GLY A 69 -7.95 20.11 1.48
C GLY A 69 -8.51 21.32 2.24
N GLU A 70 -8.37 22.56 1.72
CA GLU A 70 -9.03 23.74 2.29
C GLU A 70 -10.55 23.62 2.19
N LYS A 71 -11.06 22.98 1.16
CA LYS A 71 -12.49 22.72 0.92
C LYS A 71 -12.97 21.42 1.58
N LYS A 72 -12.12 20.69 2.28
CA LYS A 72 -12.40 19.38 2.89
C LYS A 72 -13.06 18.42 1.89
N GLN A 73 -12.46 18.26 0.72
CA GLN A 73 -13.01 17.41 -0.33
C GLN A 73 -12.72 15.92 -0.07
N LYS A 74 -13.59 15.09 -0.64
CA LYS A 74 -13.40 13.64 -0.66
C LYS A 74 -12.34 13.27 -1.68
N VAL A 75 -11.47 12.33 -1.28
CA VAL A 75 -10.43 11.75 -2.13
C VAL A 75 -10.43 10.24 -2.03
N LEU A 76 -9.90 9.59 -3.05
CA LEU A 76 -9.53 8.19 -3.03
C LEU A 76 -8.01 8.09 -2.89
N LEU A 77 -7.53 7.38 -1.87
CA LEU A 77 -6.14 7.03 -1.70
C LEU A 77 -5.95 5.54 -1.95
N VAL A 78 -5.05 5.19 -2.86
CA VAL A 78 -4.76 3.82 -3.28
C VAL A 78 -3.33 3.48 -2.91
N PHE A 79 -3.16 2.42 -2.11
CA PHE A 79 -1.88 1.79 -1.87
C PHE A 79 -1.81 0.51 -2.70
N SER A 80 -0.75 0.37 -3.48
CA SER A 80 -0.47 -0.82 -4.28
C SER A 80 0.75 -1.54 -3.72
N GLY A 81 0.67 -2.86 -3.63
CA GLY A 81 1.77 -3.71 -3.22
C GLY A 81 2.31 -4.52 -4.39
N TYR A 82 2.82 -5.69 -4.05
CA TYR A 82 3.37 -6.60 -5.05
C TYR A 82 2.29 -7.03 -6.02
N GLU A 83 2.66 -7.09 -7.30
CA GLU A 83 1.81 -7.61 -8.37
C GLU A 83 2.63 -8.52 -9.29
N THR A 84 2.01 -9.56 -9.79
CA THR A 84 2.65 -10.47 -10.74
C THR A 84 1.65 -11.18 -11.64
N TYR A 85 2.06 -11.42 -12.87
CA TYR A 85 1.31 -12.24 -13.82
C TYR A 85 1.42 -13.71 -13.44
N ILE A 86 0.30 -14.42 -13.42
CA ILE A 86 0.24 -15.86 -13.17
C ILE A 86 -0.10 -16.57 -14.46
N SER A 87 0.87 -17.33 -14.97
CA SER A 87 0.70 -18.13 -16.17
C SER A 87 -0.18 -19.35 -15.91
N PRO A 88 -1.03 -19.74 -16.85
CA PRO A 88 -1.69 -21.06 -16.79
C PRO A 88 -0.71 -22.23 -16.72
N SER A 89 0.52 -22.05 -17.14
CA SER A 89 1.57 -23.09 -17.09
C SER A 89 2.04 -23.40 -15.67
N SER A 90 1.79 -22.51 -14.72
CA SER A 90 2.07 -22.71 -13.29
C SER A 90 1.05 -23.65 -12.61
N TYR A 91 -0.07 -23.98 -13.28
CA TYR A 91 -1.11 -24.84 -12.69
C TYR A 91 -0.94 -26.30 -13.11
N PRO A 92 -0.64 -27.25 -12.19
CA PRO A 92 -0.64 -28.70 -12.49
C PRO A 92 -1.93 -29.20 -13.12
N THR A 93 -3.10 -28.66 -12.71
CA THR A 93 -4.41 -29.03 -13.28
C THR A 93 -4.57 -28.69 -14.77
N LYS A 94 -3.68 -27.89 -15.35
CA LYS A 94 -3.69 -27.58 -16.79
C LYS A 94 -3.61 -28.83 -17.65
N SER A 95 -2.72 -29.77 -17.31
CA SER A 95 -2.52 -31.00 -18.07
C SER A 95 -3.75 -31.95 -18.02
N GLU A 96 -4.59 -31.84 -17.01
CA GLU A 96 -5.74 -32.72 -16.76
C GLU A 96 -7.02 -32.18 -17.41
N THR A 97 -7.26 -30.88 -17.24
CA THR A 97 -8.57 -30.32 -17.57
C THR A 97 -8.53 -29.31 -18.70
N HIS A 98 -7.36 -28.68 -18.95
CA HIS A 98 -7.18 -27.51 -19.82
C HIS A 98 -8.07 -26.30 -19.48
N LYS A 99 -8.78 -26.32 -18.33
CA LYS A 99 -9.74 -25.29 -17.89
C LYS A 99 -9.06 -24.26 -16.99
N VAL A 100 -7.96 -23.69 -17.46
CA VAL A 100 -7.19 -22.65 -16.75
C VAL A 100 -6.98 -21.44 -17.65
N VAL A 101 -6.93 -20.27 -17.04
CA VAL A 101 -6.71 -19.00 -17.73
C VAL A 101 -5.66 -18.17 -16.99
N PRO A 102 -4.93 -17.28 -17.69
CA PRO A 102 -3.98 -16.38 -17.05
C PRO A 102 -4.70 -15.36 -16.16
N THR A 103 -3.96 -14.86 -15.18
CA THR A 103 -4.45 -13.79 -14.30
C THR A 103 -3.31 -12.98 -13.73
N TYR A 104 -3.63 -11.89 -13.01
CA TYR A 104 -2.71 -11.20 -12.11
C TYR A 104 -3.05 -11.51 -10.68
N ASN A 105 -2.04 -11.75 -9.85
CA ASN A 105 -2.11 -11.63 -8.41
C ASN A 105 -1.61 -10.23 -8.01
N TYR A 106 -2.23 -9.64 -7.00
CA TYR A 106 -1.88 -8.30 -6.51
C TYR A 106 -2.50 -8.01 -5.15
N LEU A 107 -1.89 -7.08 -4.44
CA LEU A 107 -2.37 -6.54 -3.18
C LEU A 107 -2.70 -5.06 -3.36
N SER A 108 -3.86 -4.63 -2.86
CA SER A 108 -4.25 -3.23 -2.93
C SER A 108 -5.15 -2.84 -1.76
N VAL A 109 -4.93 -1.64 -1.22
CA VAL A 109 -5.80 -1.01 -0.22
C VAL A 109 -6.34 0.31 -0.77
N HIS A 110 -7.66 0.45 -0.79
CA HIS A 110 -8.35 1.66 -1.16
C HIS A 110 -8.94 2.33 0.08
N ILE A 111 -8.61 3.58 0.28
CA ILE A 111 -9.13 4.41 1.36
C ILE A 111 -9.91 5.58 0.75
N ASN A 112 -11.19 5.70 1.12
CA ASN A 112 -11.96 6.90 0.84
C ASN A 112 -11.96 7.74 2.11
N GLY A 113 -11.74 9.04 1.97
CA GLY A 113 -11.69 9.92 3.11
C GLY A 113 -11.77 11.39 2.73
N THR A 114 -11.79 12.24 3.73
CA THR A 114 -11.80 13.70 3.59
C THR A 114 -10.40 14.24 3.80
N LEU A 115 -9.88 14.97 2.81
CA LEU A 115 -8.59 15.63 2.90
C LEU A 115 -8.74 16.99 3.60
N SER A 116 -7.80 17.32 4.48
CA SER A 116 -7.63 18.65 5.10
C SER A 116 -6.23 19.17 4.82
N ALA A 117 -6.11 20.45 4.51
CA ALA A 117 -4.81 21.12 4.39
C ALA A 117 -4.35 21.65 5.75
N ILE A 118 -3.05 21.56 6.03
CA ILE A 118 -2.40 21.99 7.25
C ILE A 118 -1.33 23.00 6.87
N GLN A 119 -1.55 24.28 7.23
CA GLN A 119 -0.64 25.38 6.89
C GLN A 119 0.11 25.91 8.11
N ASP A 120 -0.33 25.57 9.32
CA ASP A 120 0.37 25.93 10.56
C ASP A 120 1.80 25.39 10.53
N GLU A 121 2.76 26.18 10.97
CA GLU A 121 4.18 25.87 10.84
C GLU A 121 4.61 24.78 11.82
N GLU A 122 4.10 24.82 13.06
CA GLU A 122 4.41 23.81 14.08
C GLU A 122 3.81 22.44 13.67
N ASP A 123 2.57 22.43 13.20
CA ASP A 123 1.92 21.21 12.72
C ASP A 123 2.66 20.62 11.51
N LYS A 124 3.10 21.44 10.55
CA LYS A 124 3.93 20.99 9.42
C LYS A 124 5.25 20.40 9.89
N HIS A 125 5.90 21.04 10.86
CA HIS A 125 7.14 20.54 11.45
C HIS A 125 6.92 19.17 12.09
N GLN A 126 5.84 18.99 12.85
CA GLN A 126 5.49 17.71 13.46
C GLN A 126 5.20 16.62 12.41
N ILE A 127 4.49 16.95 11.33
CA ILE A 127 4.25 16.01 10.20
C ILE A 127 5.58 15.54 9.61
N VAL A 128 6.47 16.47 9.25
CA VAL A 128 7.77 16.13 8.64
C VAL A 128 8.61 15.29 9.60
N LYS A 129 8.62 15.66 10.89
CA LYS A 129 9.34 14.91 11.94
C LYS A 129 8.84 13.46 12.02
N ILE A 130 7.53 13.24 12.15
CA ILE A 130 6.93 11.89 12.23
C ILE A 130 7.23 11.07 10.97
N LEU A 131 7.10 11.65 9.78
CA LEU A 131 7.38 10.96 8.53
C LEU A 131 8.85 10.56 8.44
N THR A 132 9.76 11.48 8.78
CA THR A 132 11.20 11.24 8.78
C THR A 132 11.58 10.14 9.76
N GLU A 133 11.19 10.26 11.03
CA GLU A 133 11.51 9.28 12.07
C GLU A 133 11.05 7.85 11.68
N LYS A 134 9.86 7.74 11.07
CA LYS A 134 9.36 6.43 10.63
C LYS A 134 10.15 5.87 9.45
N MET A 135 10.51 6.69 8.48
CA MET A 135 11.26 6.25 7.29
C MET A 135 12.72 5.93 7.62
N GLU A 136 13.32 6.65 8.55
CA GLU A 136 14.70 6.46 8.98
C GLU A 136 14.89 5.37 10.05
N SER A 137 13.81 4.91 10.68
CA SER A 137 13.84 4.01 11.85
C SER A 137 14.60 2.70 11.66
N SER A 138 14.78 2.22 10.43
CA SER A 138 15.51 0.99 10.10
C SER A 138 16.98 1.23 9.74
N ARG A 139 17.44 2.48 9.66
CA ARG A 139 18.83 2.82 9.32
C ARG A 139 19.74 2.71 10.53
N LYS A 140 20.99 2.36 10.28
CA LYS A 140 22.03 2.29 11.33
C LYS A 140 22.28 3.66 11.97
N ASP A 141 22.32 4.70 11.14
CA ASP A 141 22.51 6.10 11.54
C ASP A 141 21.32 6.90 10.97
N PRO A 142 20.17 6.93 11.70
CA PRO A 142 18.97 7.58 11.21
C PRO A 142 19.14 9.10 11.18
N TRP A 143 18.79 9.73 10.07
CA TRP A 143 18.73 11.17 9.96
C TRP A 143 17.52 11.72 10.71
N ALA A 144 17.71 12.81 11.45
CA ALA A 144 16.65 13.53 12.12
C ALA A 144 16.52 14.97 11.56
N VAL A 145 15.31 15.53 11.61
CA VAL A 145 15.07 16.92 11.16
C VAL A 145 15.97 17.92 11.88
N ALA A 146 16.32 17.64 13.14
CA ALA A 146 17.22 18.47 13.94
C ALA A 146 18.69 18.44 13.50
N ASP A 147 19.10 17.52 12.64
CA ASP A 147 20.48 17.46 12.11
C ASP A 147 20.75 18.55 11.08
N ALA A 148 19.70 19.12 10.48
CA ALA A 148 19.83 20.22 9.52
C ALA A 148 19.80 21.59 10.23
N PRO A 149 20.46 22.62 9.66
CA PRO A 149 20.40 23.99 10.19
C PRO A 149 18.96 24.50 10.29
N LYS A 150 18.65 25.19 11.38
CA LYS A 150 17.29 25.66 11.68
C LYS A 150 16.70 26.56 10.58
N ASP A 151 17.46 27.51 10.08
CA ASP A 151 17.07 28.43 9.00
C ASP A 151 16.78 27.70 7.68
N TYR A 152 17.52 26.61 7.42
CA TYR A 152 17.25 25.75 6.28
C TYR A 152 15.92 25.02 6.45
N ILE A 153 15.65 24.43 7.62
CA ILE A 153 14.38 23.74 7.89
C ILE A 153 13.20 24.73 7.81
N GLU A 154 13.29 25.91 8.37
CA GLU A 154 12.27 26.97 8.25
C GLU A 154 11.97 27.29 6.79
N THR A 155 13.02 27.42 5.97
CA THR A 155 12.88 27.64 4.51
C THR A 155 12.17 26.47 3.82
N MET A 156 12.52 25.24 4.17
CA MET A 156 11.89 24.06 3.58
C MET A 156 10.41 23.93 3.99
N LEU A 157 10.08 24.18 5.26
CA LEU A 157 8.71 24.19 5.78
C LEU A 157 7.82 25.25 5.12
N ALA A 158 8.39 26.42 4.78
CA ALA A 158 7.68 27.47 4.04
C ALA A 158 7.25 27.04 2.62
N ASN A 159 7.96 26.06 2.03
CA ASN A 159 7.73 25.54 0.67
C ASN A 159 6.85 24.30 0.61
N ILE A 160 6.30 23.84 1.72
CA ILE A 160 5.39 22.72 1.78
C ILE A 160 4.05 23.08 2.42
N VAL A 161 3.06 22.24 2.20
CA VAL A 161 1.77 22.20 2.90
C VAL A 161 1.56 20.79 3.43
N GLY A 162 1.27 20.68 4.73
CA GLY A 162 0.85 19.43 5.33
C GLY A 162 -0.57 19.04 4.86
N VAL A 163 -0.83 17.75 4.78
CA VAL A 163 -2.17 17.25 4.49
C VAL A 163 -2.52 16.13 5.46
N GLU A 164 -3.77 16.10 5.88
CA GLU A 164 -4.35 15.07 6.73
C GLU A 164 -5.56 14.45 6.03
N LEU A 165 -5.60 13.13 5.95
CA LEU A 165 -6.73 12.37 5.42
C LEU A 165 -7.46 11.69 6.58
N LEU A 166 -8.72 12.05 6.82
CA LEU A 166 -9.60 11.30 7.71
C LEU A 166 -10.14 10.08 6.98
N VAL A 167 -9.82 8.87 7.48
CA VAL A 167 -10.28 7.60 6.91
C VAL A 167 -11.77 7.41 7.17
N GLU A 168 -12.60 7.34 6.14
CA GLU A 168 -14.04 7.14 6.26
C GLU A 168 -14.49 5.76 5.79
N LYS A 169 -13.78 5.19 4.82
CA LYS A 169 -13.99 3.83 4.31
C LYS A 169 -12.66 3.25 3.90
N MET A 170 -12.46 1.97 4.21
CA MET A 170 -11.28 1.22 3.80
C MET A 170 -11.71 -0.12 3.20
N GLU A 171 -11.10 -0.47 2.08
CA GLU A 171 -11.32 -1.73 1.38
C GLU A 171 -9.95 -2.30 0.99
N ALA A 172 -9.68 -3.53 1.41
CA ALA A 172 -8.41 -4.18 1.15
C ALA A 172 -8.62 -5.49 0.38
N LYS A 173 -7.83 -5.69 -0.67
CA LYS A 173 -7.90 -6.85 -1.56
C LYS A 173 -6.55 -7.53 -1.64
N TRP A 174 -6.52 -8.78 -1.19
CA TRP A 174 -5.42 -9.71 -1.38
C TRP A 174 -5.83 -10.75 -2.41
N LYS A 175 -5.44 -10.58 -3.66
CA LYS A 175 -5.66 -11.57 -4.71
C LYS A 175 -4.38 -12.36 -4.90
N VAL A 176 -4.30 -13.49 -4.20
CA VAL A 176 -3.09 -14.34 -4.08
C VAL A 176 -3.42 -15.82 -4.31
N SER A 177 -4.26 -16.11 -5.32
CA SER A 177 -4.65 -17.46 -5.73
C SER A 177 -5.45 -18.26 -4.71
N GLN A 178 -6.13 -17.62 -3.71
CA GLN A 178 -6.90 -18.31 -2.66
C GLN A 178 -8.04 -19.17 -3.22
N ASN A 179 -8.55 -18.85 -4.39
CA ASN A 179 -9.62 -19.56 -5.07
C ASN A 179 -9.14 -20.78 -5.88
N ARG A 180 -7.85 -21.14 -5.79
CA ARG A 180 -7.27 -22.29 -6.48
C ARG A 180 -7.07 -23.46 -5.53
N PRO A 181 -7.14 -24.71 -6.02
CA PRO A 181 -6.75 -25.88 -5.24
C PRO A 181 -5.33 -25.75 -4.68
N ALA A 182 -5.04 -26.44 -3.57
CA ALA A 182 -3.73 -26.37 -2.92
C ALA A 182 -2.58 -26.71 -3.86
N ARG A 183 -2.72 -27.74 -4.70
CA ARG A 183 -1.69 -28.14 -5.67
C ARG A 183 -1.43 -27.09 -6.74
N ASP A 184 -2.46 -26.33 -7.19
CA ASP A 184 -2.27 -25.25 -8.15
C ASP A 184 -1.59 -24.05 -7.48
N ARG A 185 -1.92 -23.77 -6.21
CA ARG A 185 -1.20 -22.75 -5.43
C ARG A 185 0.27 -23.11 -5.27
N GLN A 186 0.58 -24.40 -5.00
CA GLN A 186 1.96 -24.86 -4.91
C GLN A 186 2.69 -24.68 -6.24
N GLY A 187 2.08 -25.07 -7.37
CA GLY A 187 2.67 -24.86 -8.69
C GLY A 187 2.96 -23.38 -9.00
N VAL A 188 2.07 -22.46 -8.56
CA VAL A 188 2.31 -21.01 -8.66
C VAL A 188 3.48 -20.60 -7.79
N ILE A 189 3.59 -21.06 -6.53
CA ILE A 189 4.71 -20.76 -5.64
C ILE A 189 6.03 -21.19 -6.27
N ASP A 190 6.07 -22.42 -6.80
CA ASP A 190 7.29 -23.00 -7.40
C ASP A 190 7.73 -22.20 -8.64
N ASP A 191 6.80 -21.83 -9.51
CA ASP A 191 7.06 -20.99 -10.68
C ASP A 191 7.57 -19.59 -10.30
N LEU A 192 6.92 -18.93 -9.34
CA LEU A 192 7.32 -17.62 -8.86
C LEU A 192 8.70 -17.62 -8.20
N ARG A 193 9.03 -18.66 -7.44
CA ARG A 193 10.36 -18.85 -6.85
C ARG A 193 11.44 -19.13 -7.86
N GLY A 194 11.08 -19.76 -9.00
CA GLY A 194 11.98 -19.94 -10.15
C GLY A 194 12.35 -18.62 -10.83
N ASN A 195 11.53 -17.59 -10.71
CA ASN A 195 11.75 -16.26 -11.27
C ASN A 195 12.53 -15.34 -10.29
N VAL A 196 13.76 -15.74 -9.95
CA VAL A 196 14.59 -15.06 -8.95
C VAL A 196 15.00 -13.62 -9.32
N ASN A 197 14.82 -13.22 -10.57
CA ASN A 197 15.18 -11.89 -11.06
C ASN A 197 14.04 -10.85 -10.87
N ASP A 198 12.85 -11.29 -10.44
CA ASP A 198 11.72 -10.41 -10.15
C ASP A 198 11.41 -10.41 -8.66
N PRO A 199 11.75 -9.33 -7.92
CA PRO A 199 11.44 -9.21 -6.50
C PRO A 199 9.94 -9.35 -6.19
N ASN A 200 9.05 -8.89 -7.06
CA ASN A 200 7.61 -9.01 -6.89
C ASN A 200 7.16 -10.47 -6.89
N SER A 201 7.76 -11.31 -7.72
CA SER A 201 7.48 -12.74 -7.78
C SER A 201 7.82 -13.43 -6.45
N LEU A 202 8.97 -13.12 -5.85
CA LEU A 202 9.37 -13.73 -4.57
C LEU A 202 8.43 -13.31 -3.42
N GLU A 203 8.07 -12.03 -3.34
CA GLU A 203 7.16 -11.55 -2.31
C GLU A 203 5.74 -12.09 -2.53
N MET A 204 5.28 -12.19 -3.76
CA MET A 204 3.99 -12.82 -4.06
C MET A 204 3.96 -14.31 -3.68
N ALA A 205 5.05 -15.05 -3.89
CA ALA A 205 5.16 -16.43 -3.44
C ALA A 205 5.00 -16.53 -1.91
N ARG A 206 5.63 -15.64 -1.14
CA ARG A 206 5.47 -15.55 0.33
C ARG A 206 4.03 -15.27 0.75
N GLU A 207 3.35 -14.36 0.06
CA GLU A 207 1.94 -14.05 0.33
C GLU A 207 1.02 -15.26 0.07
N ILE A 208 1.29 -16.03 -0.97
CA ILE A 208 0.54 -17.26 -1.27
C ILE A 208 0.80 -18.34 -0.19
N GLU A 209 2.05 -18.49 0.25
CA GLU A 209 2.45 -19.43 1.31
C GLU A 209 1.79 -19.10 2.66
N ALA A 210 1.69 -17.81 2.99
CA ALA A 210 1.05 -17.35 4.23
C ALA A 210 -0.42 -17.76 4.34
N LEU A 211 -1.08 -18.10 3.24
CA LEU A 211 -2.45 -18.66 3.23
C LEU A 211 -2.53 -20.13 3.68
N GLY A 212 -1.41 -20.77 4.00
CA GLY A 212 -1.38 -22.19 4.33
C GLY A 212 -1.40 -23.08 3.08
N GLY A 213 -0.57 -22.78 2.11
CA GLY A 213 -0.20 -23.72 1.04
C GLY A 213 0.49 -24.96 1.61
N LEU A 214 0.51 -26.05 0.85
CA LEU A 214 1.21 -27.28 1.23
C LEU A 214 2.65 -26.94 1.63
N LYS A 215 3.05 -27.39 2.81
CA LYS A 215 4.47 -27.31 3.21
C LYS A 215 5.29 -28.15 2.20
N PRO A 216 6.50 -27.72 1.80
CA PRO A 216 7.37 -28.56 0.98
C PRO A 216 7.55 -29.91 1.70
N GLY A 217 7.10 -31.02 1.12
CA GLY A 217 7.35 -32.36 1.64
C GLY A 217 6.15 -33.18 2.12
N HIS A 218 4.92 -32.72 2.04
CA HIS A 218 3.75 -33.57 2.27
C HIS A 218 3.17 -34.03 0.93
N GLN A 219 3.61 -35.19 0.45
CA GLN A 219 2.83 -36.02 -0.47
C GLN A 219 1.62 -36.50 0.32
N GLU A 220 0.42 -36.05 -0.06
CA GLU A 220 -0.80 -36.76 0.37
C GLU A 220 -0.72 -38.18 -0.22
N SER A 221 -0.50 -39.15 0.63
CA SER A 221 -0.78 -40.57 0.30
C SER A 221 -2.28 -40.70 0.04
N GLU A 222 -2.61 -41.26 -1.10
CA GLU A 222 -3.96 -41.63 -1.58
C GLU A 222 -4.91 -42.18 -0.51
#